data_9c7deb396843778663358aa693054661
#
_entry.id   9c7deb396843778663358aa693054661
#
_cell.length_a   1.000
_cell.length_b   1.000
_cell.length_c   1.000
_cell.angle_alpha   90.00
_cell.angle_beta   90.00
_cell.angle_gamma   90.00
#
_symmetry.space_group_name_H-M   'P 1'
#
loop_
_entity.id
_entity.type
_entity.pdbx_description
1 polymer ?
#
loop_
_entity_poly.entity_id
_entity_poly.type
_entity_poly.pdbx_seq_one_letter_code
_entity_poly.pdbx_strand_id
1 'polypeptide(L)'
;EVICVETLIQGVIGMGQEPGRIVMMLIGGLLMYLGIKKEYEPTLLVPMGLGTILVNFPNSGVLSAGGEPGPFNVLFDFGIKTELFPLLLFIGIGAMIDFGPLLQNPFMLMFGAAAQFGIFFTVIMAVLLGFDLNDAASIGIIGAADGPTSIFVANTLHSKYMGAIMVAAYSYMALVPIIQPVAIKAVTTKAER
;
A
#
# COMPACT_ATOMS: atom_id res chain seq x y z
N GLU A 1 4.75 -12.56 37.28
CA GLU A 1 3.35 -12.88 36.91
C GLU A 1 2.42 -11.67 37.06
N VAL A 2 2.49 -10.90 38.15
CA VAL A 2 1.62 -9.73 38.42
C VAL A 2 1.81 -8.64 37.36
N ILE A 3 3.05 -8.33 36.94
CA ILE A 3 3.39 -7.34 35.94
C ILE A 3 2.79 -7.69 34.56
N CYS A 4 2.76 -8.98 34.23
CA CYS A 4 2.20 -9.44 32.93
C CYS A 4 0.68 -9.26 32.88
N VAL A 5 -0.01 -9.50 33.99
CA VAL A 5 -1.47 -9.32 34.10
C VAL A 5 -1.85 -7.84 34.08
N GLU A 6 -1.11 -6.99 34.77
CA GLU A 6 -1.33 -5.53 34.72
C GLU A 6 -1.13 -4.96 33.33
N THR A 7 -0.11 -5.39 32.61
CA THR A 7 0.15 -4.95 31.22
C THR A 7 -0.97 -5.38 30.26
N LEU A 8 -1.50 -6.59 30.44
CA LEU A 8 -2.65 -7.06 29.67
C LEU A 8 -3.93 -6.28 29.96
N ILE A 9 -4.20 -6.01 31.25
CA ILE A 9 -5.37 -5.23 31.69
C ILE A 9 -5.28 -3.79 31.14
N GLN A 10 -4.11 -3.14 31.24
CA GLN A 10 -3.89 -1.82 30.68
C GLN A 10 -4.05 -1.81 29.16
N GLY A 11 -3.63 -2.86 28.47
CA GLY A 11 -3.85 -3.05 27.05
C GLY A 11 -5.34 -3.07 26.68
N VAL A 12 -6.14 -3.84 27.41
CA VAL A 12 -7.60 -3.95 27.20
C VAL A 12 -8.32 -2.62 27.51
N ILE A 13 -7.92 -1.93 28.59
CA ILE A 13 -8.46 -0.62 28.93
C ILE A 13 -8.11 0.42 27.87
N GLY A 14 -6.87 0.41 27.34
CA GLY A 14 -6.43 1.28 26.27
C GLY A 14 -7.19 1.09 24.94
N MET A 15 -7.62 -0.15 24.65
CA MET A 15 -8.51 -0.42 23.50
C MET A 15 -9.88 0.24 23.65
N GLY A 16 -10.41 0.33 24.85
CA GLY A 16 -11.69 0.99 25.11
C GLY A 16 -11.64 2.51 24.94
N GLN A 17 -10.48 3.13 25.12
CA GLN A 17 -10.30 4.58 24.96
C GLN A 17 -10.10 5.03 23.51
N GLU A 18 -9.62 4.13 22.64
CA GLU A 18 -9.38 4.43 21.21
C GLU A 18 -10.10 3.42 20.30
N PRO A 19 -11.42 3.58 20.09
CA PRO A 19 -12.21 2.64 19.29
C PRO A 19 -11.69 2.50 17.84
N GLY A 20 -10.97 3.49 17.33
CA GLY A 20 -10.32 3.44 16.03
C GLY A 20 -9.29 2.29 15.90
N ARG A 21 -8.59 1.94 16.96
CA ARG A 21 -7.62 0.82 16.94
C ARG A 21 -8.32 -0.52 16.73
N ILE A 22 -9.47 -0.73 17.38
CA ILE A 22 -10.27 -1.95 17.20
C ILE A 22 -10.73 -2.07 15.74
N VAL A 23 -11.21 -0.97 15.16
CA VAL A 23 -11.63 -0.94 13.76
C VAL A 23 -10.46 -1.28 12.84
N MET A 24 -9.27 -0.72 13.08
CA MET A 24 -8.07 -1.02 12.29
C MET A 24 -7.61 -2.47 12.44
N MET A 25 -7.71 -3.05 13.63
CA MET A 25 -7.42 -4.49 13.84
C MET A 25 -8.42 -5.38 13.10
N LEU A 26 -9.71 -5.03 13.07
CA LEU A 26 -10.72 -5.74 12.29
C LEU A 26 -10.45 -5.63 10.79
N ILE A 27 -10.07 -4.44 10.30
CA ILE A 27 -9.65 -4.24 8.91
C ILE A 27 -8.42 -5.10 8.61
N GLY A 28 -7.41 -5.13 9.49
CA GLY A 28 -6.24 -5.99 9.34
C GLY A 28 -6.60 -7.48 9.26
N GLY A 29 -7.51 -7.95 10.12
CA GLY A 29 -8.05 -9.31 10.08
C GLY A 29 -8.81 -9.62 8.79
N LEU A 30 -9.58 -8.66 8.29
CA LEU A 30 -10.30 -8.78 7.01
C LEU A 30 -9.31 -8.89 5.84
N LEU A 31 -8.25 -8.07 5.81
CA LEU A 31 -7.21 -8.14 4.78
C LEU A 31 -6.52 -9.51 4.78
N MET A 32 -6.15 -10.02 5.95
CA MET A 32 -5.57 -11.37 6.07
C MET A 32 -6.55 -12.45 5.59
N TYR A 33 -7.82 -12.35 5.95
CA TYR A 33 -8.85 -13.29 5.48
C TYR A 33 -8.99 -13.26 3.95
N LEU A 34 -9.03 -12.08 3.34
CA LEU A 34 -9.10 -11.93 1.88
C LEU A 34 -7.85 -12.50 1.20
N GLY A 35 -6.67 -12.24 1.75
CA GLY A 35 -5.42 -12.80 1.22
C GLY A 35 -5.35 -14.32 1.30
N ILE A 36 -5.72 -14.91 2.44
CA ILE A 36 -5.58 -16.35 2.68
C ILE A 36 -6.74 -17.15 2.05
N LYS A 37 -8.00 -16.73 2.29
CA LYS A 37 -9.20 -17.49 1.89
C LYS A 37 -9.63 -17.23 0.45
N LYS A 38 -9.44 -15.99 -0.03
CA LYS A 38 -9.85 -15.58 -1.37
C LYS A 38 -8.68 -15.51 -2.35
N GLU A 39 -7.46 -15.75 -1.86
CA GLU A 39 -6.22 -15.72 -2.66
C GLU A 39 -6.01 -14.39 -3.41
N TYR A 40 -6.56 -13.28 -2.87
CA TYR A 40 -6.36 -11.95 -3.41
C TYR A 40 -5.00 -11.41 -2.98
N GLU A 41 -4.01 -11.46 -3.88
CA GLU A 41 -2.64 -10.96 -3.65
C GLU A 41 -2.12 -11.28 -2.23
N PRO A 42 -1.98 -12.56 -1.85
CA PRO A 42 -1.64 -12.94 -0.48
C PRO A 42 -0.28 -12.37 -0.04
N THR A 43 0.64 -12.16 -0.98
CA THR A 43 1.96 -11.57 -0.73
C THR A 43 1.89 -10.11 -0.28
N LEU A 44 0.80 -9.40 -0.57
CA LEU A 44 0.56 -8.02 -0.15
C LEU A 44 -0.42 -7.95 1.02
N LEU A 45 -1.58 -8.61 0.92
CA LEU A 45 -2.66 -8.48 1.90
C LEU A 45 -2.29 -9.09 3.25
N VAL A 46 -1.58 -10.21 3.29
CA VAL A 46 -1.24 -10.88 4.55
C VAL A 46 -0.24 -10.07 5.38
N PRO A 47 0.91 -9.61 4.83
CA PRO A 47 1.82 -8.75 5.59
C PRO A 47 1.20 -7.41 5.99
N MET A 48 0.39 -6.79 5.10
CA MET A 48 -0.30 -5.53 5.39
C MET A 48 -1.30 -5.71 6.53
N GLY A 49 -2.12 -6.78 6.50
CA GLY A 49 -3.07 -7.10 7.55
C GLY A 49 -2.39 -7.38 8.88
N LEU A 50 -1.31 -8.18 8.87
CA LEU A 50 -0.52 -8.47 10.07
C LEU A 50 0.12 -7.20 10.64
N GLY A 51 0.74 -6.38 9.80
CA GLY A 51 1.33 -5.10 10.22
C GLY A 51 0.30 -4.16 10.83
N THR A 52 -0.89 -4.06 10.22
CA THR A 52 -2.01 -3.26 10.73
C THR A 52 -2.45 -3.74 12.11
N ILE A 53 -2.55 -5.05 12.34
CA ILE A 53 -2.89 -5.61 13.65
C ILE A 53 -1.79 -5.30 14.67
N LEU A 54 -0.53 -5.56 14.34
CA LEU A 54 0.60 -5.37 15.26
C LEU A 54 0.78 -3.92 15.68
N VAL A 55 0.63 -2.96 14.76
CA VAL A 55 0.76 -1.52 15.07
C VAL A 55 -0.38 -1.02 15.94
N ASN A 56 -1.59 -1.55 15.76
CA ASN A 56 -2.76 -1.15 16.54
C ASN A 56 -2.97 -1.99 17.80
N PHE A 57 -2.15 -3.04 17.98
CA PHE A 57 -2.21 -3.85 19.20
C PHE A 57 -1.65 -3.06 20.38
N PRO A 58 -2.38 -2.97 21.51
CA PRO A 58 -1.96 -2.20 22.66
C PRO A 58 -0.63 -2.71 23.20
N ASN A 59 0.26 -1.79 23.55
CA ASN A 59 1.58 -2.10 24.15
C ASN A 59 2.44 -3.08 23.32
N SER A 60 2.22 -3.14 21.98
CA SER A 60 2.99 -4.05 21.12
C SER A 60 4.49 -3.74 21.05
N GLY A 61 4.88 -2.50 21.34
CA GLY A 61 6.27 -2.05 21.27
C GLY A 61 6.85 -2.02 19.84
N VAL A 62 6.07 -2.36 18.80
CA VAL A 62 6.58 -2.45 17.42
C VAL A 62 6.97 -1.10 16.82
N LEU A 63 6.33 -0.01 17.26
CA LEU A 63 6.71 1.36 16.86
C LEU A 63 7.68 1.98 17.86
N SER A 64 7.41 1.83 19.15
CA SER A 64 8.28 2.35 20.21
C SER A 64 8.12 1.54 21.49
N ALA A 65 9.22 1.29 22.18
CA ALA A 65 9.25 0.59 23.45
C ALA A 65 10.17 1.33 24.42
N GLY A 66 9.61 1.81 25.54
CA GLY A 66 10.40 2.47 26.60
C GLY A 66 11.14 3.75 26.17
N GLY A 67 10.66 4.44 25.14
CA GLY A 67 11.31 5.65 24.59
C GLY A 67 12.30 5.38 23.44
N GLU A 68 12.59 4.12 23.18
CA GLU A 68 13.44 3.72 22.04
C GLU A 68 12.59 3.38 20.80
N PRO A 69 13.12 3.58 19.58
CA PRO A 69 12.44 3.20 18.35
C PRO A 69 12.22 1.69 18.29
N GLY A 70 10.98 1.27 18.08
CA GLY A 70 10.63 -0.13 17.92
C GLY A 70 11.10 -0.72 16.59
N PRO A 71 11.02 -2.05 16.40
CA PRO A 71 11.51 -2.74 15.21
C PRO A 71 10.96 -2.18 13.90
N PHE A 72 9.69 -1.78 13.86
CA PHE A 72 9.09 -1.22 12.65
C PHE A 72 9.64 0.16 12.30
N ASN A 73 9.91 1.01 13.31
CA ASN A 73 10.54 2.29 13.06
C ASN A 73 11.98 2.13 12.56
N VAL A 74 12.72 1.18 13.12
CA VAL A 74 14.09 0.88 12.64
C VAL A 74 14.06 0.41 11.19
N LEU A 75 13.15 -0.52 10.84
CA LEU A 75 13.00 -1.00 9.47
C LEU A 75 12.55 0.11 8.51
N PHE A 76 11.65 0.99 8.95
CA PHE A 76 11.20 2.14 8.16
C PHE A 76 12.34 3.11 7.90
N ASP A 77 13.09 3.48 8.94
CA ASP A 77 14.20 4.42 8.83
C ASP A 77 15.33 3.87 7.96
N PHE A 78 15.69 2.60 8.15
CA PHE A 78 16.75 1.95 7.39
C PHE A 78 16.32 1.60 5.96
N GLY A 79 15.10 1.13 5.75
CA GLY A 79 14.69 0.55 4.47
C GLY A 79 13.89 1.51 3.58
N ILE A 80 12.96 2.27 4.15
CA ILE A 80 12.08 3.15 3.38
C ILE A 80 12.69 4.53 3.21
N LYS A 81 13.15 5.17 4.30
CA LYS A 81 13.75 6.51 4.22
C LYS A 81 15.06 6.56 3.43
N THR A 82 15.82 5.47 3.44
CA THR A 82 17.06 5.33 2.63
C THR A 82 16.78 4.88 1.20
N GLU A 83 15.52 4.64 0.85
CA GLU A 83 15.08 4.14 -0.46
C GLU A 83 15.60 2.73 -0.81
N LEU A 84 16.25 2.04 0.14
CA LEU A 84 16.84 0.72 -0.09
C LEU A 84 15.77 -0.32 -0.44
N PHE A 85 14.67 -0.39 0.31
CA PHE A 85 13.60 -1.37 0.04
C PHE A 85 12.86 -1.09 -1.26
N PRO A 86 12.45 0.14 -1.59
CA PRO A 86 11.91 0.44 -2.91
C PRO A 86 12.83 0.02 -4.06
N LEU A 87 14.14 0.30 -3.95
CA LEU A 87 15.12 -0.08 -4.97
C LEU A 87 15.22 -1.60 -5.14
N LEU A 88 15.31 -2.35 -4.04
CA LEU A 88 15.35 -3.81 -4.07
C LEU A 88 14.07 -4.42 -4.66
N LEU A 89 12.90 -3.81 -4.35
CA LEU A 89 11.63 -4.23 -4.93
C LEU A 89 11.60 -3.99 -6.44
N PHE A 90 12.10 -2.86 -6.94
CA PHE A 90 12.21 -2.60 -8.37
C PHE A 90 13.08 -3.65 -9.07
N ILE A 91 14.23 -3.98 -8.50
CA ILE A 91 15.12 -5.01 -9.06
C ILE A 91 14.40 -6.36 -9.07
N GLY A 92 13.74 -6.74 -7.97
CA GLY A 92 13.02 -8.01 -7.85
C GLY A 92 11.85 -8.13 -8.83
N ILE A 93 11.00 -7.11 -8.90
CA ILE A 93 9.88 -7.06 -9.84
C ILE A 93 10.39 -7.06 -11.28
N GLY A 94 11.41 -6.24 -11.60
CA GLY A 94 12.00 -6.19 -12.93
C GLY A 94 12.57 -7.54 -13.40
N ALA A 95 13.14 -8.33 -12.48
CA ALA A 95 13.61 -9.67 -12.78
C ALA A 95 12.48 -10.70 -13.01
N MET A 96 11.27 -10.43 -12.49
CA MET A 96 10.11 -11.32 -12.62
C MET A 96 9.24 -11.00 -13.85
N ILE A 97 9.41 -9.83 -14.46
CA ILE A 97 8.58 -9.41 -15.61
C ILE A 97 8.95 -10.25 -16.85
N ASP A 98 7.94 -10.87 -17.43
CA ASP A 98 8.05 -11.51 -18.75
C ASP A 98 7.77 -10.48 -19.85
N PHE A 99 8.81 -10.02 -20.52
CA PHE A 99 8.73 -9.10 -21.66
C PHE A 99 8.36 -9.78 -22.96
N GLY A 100 8.29 -11.12 -23.01
CA GLY A 100 8.01 -11.88 -24.23
C GLY A 100 6.76 -11.42 -24.98
N PRO A 101 5.58 -11.32 -24.33
CA PRO A 101 4.35 -10.86 -24.97
C PRO A 101 4.45 -9.44 -25.56
N LEU A 102 5.14 -8.53 -24.85
CA LEU A 102 5.33 -7.15 -25.30
C LEU A 102 6.20 -7.06 -26.53
N LEU A 103 7.28 -7.85 -26.58
CA LEU A 103 8.20 -7.90 -27.73
C LEU A 103 7.54 -8.54 -28.96
N GLN A 104 6.66 -9.53 -28.77
CA GLN A 104 5.91 -10.16 -29.83
C GLN A 104 4.82 -9.26 -30.42
N ASN A 105 4.22 -8.40 -29.60
CA ASN A 105 3.16 -7.50 -30.02
C ASN A 105 3.41 -6.06 -29.52
N PRO A 106 4.23 -5.27 -30.21
CA PRO A 106 4.60 -3.91 -29.76
C PRO A 106 3.42 -2.94 -29.70
N PHE A 107 2.26 -3.26 -30.32
CA PHE A 107 1.04 -2.47 -30.16
C PHE A 107 0.57 -2.40 -28.70
N MET A 108 0.94 -3.37 -27.86
CA MET A 108 0.64 -3.36 -26.43
C MET A 108 1.25 -2.15 -25.69
N LEU A 109 2.28 -1.51 -26.25
CA LEU A 109 2.84 -0.25 -25.70
C LEU A 109 1.80 0.89 -25.66
N MET A 110 0.82 0.87 -26.55
CA MET A 110 -0.25 1.87 -26.54
C MET A 110 -1.11 1.84 -25.27
N PHE A 111 -1.24 0.67 -24.62
CA PHE A 111 -1.91 0.58 -23.31
C PHE A 111 -1.14 1.32 -22.22
N GLY A 112 0.19 1.30 -22.28
CA GLY A 112 1.03 2.11 -21.38
C GLY A 112 0.78 3.61 -21.56
N ALA A 113 0.67 4.08 -22.80
CA ALA A 113 0.32 5.48 -23.09
C ALA A 113 -1.08 5.85 -22.57
N ALA A 114 -2.06 4.94 -22.67
CA ALA A 114 -3.40 5.15 -22.11
C ALA A 114 -3.38 5.23 -20.58
N ALA A 115 -2.55 4.43 -19.91
CA ALA A 115 -2.36 4.48 -18.47
C ALA A 115 -1.78 5.82 -18.00
N GLN A 116 -0.83 6.40 -18.75
CA GLN A 116 -0.27 7.72 -18.46
C GLN A 116 -1.33 8.84 -18.46
N PHE A 117 -2.33 8.74 -19.34
CA PHE A 117 -3.43 9.71 -19.33
C PHE A 117 -4.13 9.76 -17.95
N GLY A 118 -4.37 8.60 -17.31
CA GLY A 118 -4.99 8.55 -15.99
C GLY A 118 -4.14 9.21 -14.92
N ILE A 119 -2.82 9.03 -14.97
CA ILE A 119 -1.87 9.65 -14.03
C ILE A 119 -1.93 11.18 -14.16
N PHE A 120 -1.75 11.71 -15.36
CA PHE A 120 -1.77 13.16 -15.60
C PHE A 120 -3.13 13.79 -15.28
N PHE A 121 -4.22 13.10 -15.61
CA PHE A 121 -5.56 13.55 -15.26
C PHE A 121 -5.73 13.68 -13.75
N THR A 122 -5.23 12.69 -12.98
CA THR A 122 -5.28 12.73 -11.51
C THR A 122 -4.44 13.87 -10.96
N VAL A 123 -3.25 14.13 -11.51
CA VAL A 123 -2.41 15.28 -11.11
C VAL A 123 -3.17 16.59 -11.30
N ILE A 124 -3.80 16.78 -12.48
CA ILE A 124 -4.57 18.00 -12.77
C ILE A 124 -5.72 18.13 -11.77
N MET A 125 -6.47 17.05 -11.52
CA MET A 125 -7.57 17.07 -10.58
C MET A 125 -7.12 17.38 -9.14
N ALA A 126 -5.99 16.81 -8.71
CA ALA A 126 -5.43 17.09 -7.39
C ALA A 126 -5.02 18.57 -7.24
N VAL A 127 -4.39 19.16 -8.26
CA VAL A 127 -4.06 20.59 -8.28
C VAL A 127 -5.33 21.46 -8.23
N LEU A 128 -6.37 21.10 -8.96
CA LEU A 128 -7.66 21.81 -8.93
C LEU A 128 -8.35 21.71 -7.56
N LEU A 129 -8.11 20.63 -6.81
CA LEU A 129 -8.58 20.47 -5.43
C LEU A 129 -7.75 21.25 -4.40
N GLY A 130 -6.67 21.91 -4.84
CA GLY A 130 -5.84 22.77 -3.98
C GLY A 130 -4.63 22.09 -3.36
N PHE A 131 -4.24 20.90 -3.83
CA PHE A 131 -2.97 20.29 -3.41
C PHE A 131 -1.78 20.97 -4.06
N ASP A 132 -0.67 21.06 -3.34
CA ASP A 132 0.61 21.49 -3.91
C ASP A 132 1.05 20.58 -5.04
N LEU A 133 1.81 21.08 -6.01
CA LEU A 133 2.23 20.31 -7.18
C LEU A 133 3.01 19.05 -6.81
N ASN A 134 3.85 19.08 -5.78
CA ASN A 134 4.59 17.95 -5.27
C ASN A 134 3.66 16.88 -4.70
N ASP A 135 2.67 17.29 -3.92
CA ASP A 135 1.67 16.39 -3.36
C ASP A 135 0.76 15.83 -4.46
N ALA A 136 0.33 16.67 -5.41
CA ALA A 136 -0.49 16.26 -6.56
C ALA A 136 0.22 15.24 -7.45
N ALA A 137 1.52 15.45 -7.74
CA ALA A 137 2.33 14.49 -8.49
C ALA A 137 2.48 13.16 -7.74
N SER A 138 2.70 13.22 -6.42
CA SER A 138 2.79 12.04 -5.56
C SER A 138 1.47 11.28 -5.45
N ILE A 139 0.33 11.97 -5.51
CA ILE A 139 -1.00 11.35 -5.56
C ILE A 139 -1.23 10.72 -6.95
N GLY A 140 -0.89 11.43 -8.01
CA GLY A 140 -1.10 10.98 -9.39
C GLY A 140 -0.37 9.68 -9.72
N ILE A 141 0.85 9.50 -9.18
CA ILE A 141 1.65 8.31 -9.45
C ILE A 141 1.04 7.00 -8.90
N ILE A 142 0.09 7.08 -7.98
CA ILE A 142 -0.67 5.91 -7.51
C ILE A 142 -1.35 5.20 -8.69
N GLY A 143 -1.76 5.96 -9.71
CA GLY A 143 -2.36 5.43 -10.94
C GLY A 143 -1.44 4.55 -11.79
N ALA A 144 -0.13 4.57 -11.54
CA ALA A 144 0.82 3.61 -12.15
C ALA A 144 0.62 2.18 -11.65
N ALA A 145 -0.16 1.98 -10.57
CA ALA A 145 -0.40 0.70 -9.90
C ALA A 145 0.90 0.00 -9.45
N ASP A 146 1.86 0.81 -9.01
CA ASP A 146 3.17 0.36 -8.53
C ASP A 146 3.46 1.02 -7.17
N GLY A 147 3.35 0.22 -6.11
CA GLY A 147 3.57 0.67 -4.74
C GLY A 147 4.98 1.23 -4.50
N PRO A 148 6.05 0.50 -4.89
CA PRO A 148 7.43 0.99 -4.76
C PRO A 148 7.67 2.33 -5.44
N THR A 149 7.18 2.53 -6.67
CA THR A 149 7.27 3.82 -7.38
C THR A 149 6.57 4.93 -6.62
N SER A 150 5.40 4.64 -6.06
CA SER A 150 4.63 5.63 -5.29
C SER A 150 5.38 6.09 -4.04
N ILE A 151 6.06 5.17 -3.34
CA ILE A 151 6.90 5.49 -2.18
C ILE A 151 8.10 6.35 -2.63
N PHE A 152 8.81 5.92 -3.66
CA PHE A 152 9.99 6.61 -4.18
C PHE A 152 9.66 8.05 -4.57
N VAL A 153 8.61 8.25 -5.35
CA VAL A 153 8.19 9.60 -5.80
C VAL A 153 7.74 10.45 -4.61
N ALA A 154 6.91 9.92 -3.71
CA ALA A 154 6.45 10.66 -2.54
C ALA A 154 7.59 11.06 -1.60
N ASN A 155 8.61 10.21 -1.45
CA ASN A 155 9.81 10.51 -0.66
C ASN A 155 10.67 11.58 -1.36
N THR A 156 10.95 11.42 -2.65
CA THR A 156 11.78 12.35 -3.44
C THR A 156 11.16 13.74 -3.52
N LEU A 157 9.83 13.83 -3.66
CA LEU A 157 9.10 15.09 -3.70
C LEU A 157 8.78 15.65 -2.30
N HIS A 158 9.21 14.96 -1.23
CA HIS A 158 8.93 15.34 0.17
C HIS A 158 7.44 15.59 0.42
N SER A 159 6.56 14.73 -0.10
CA SER A 159 5.12 14.87 0.07
C SER A 159 4.71 14.80 1.53
N LYS A 160 3.84 15.73 1.94
CA LYS A 160 3.25 15.77 3.29
C LYS A 160 2.33 14.57 3.55
N TYR A 161 1.84 13.95 2.49
CA TYR A 161 0.88 12.85 2.54
C TYR A 161 1.51 11.47 2.29
N MET A 162 2.84 11.35 2.42
CA MET A 162 3.57 10.11 2.13
C MET A 162 2.91 8.86 2.73
N GLY A 163 2.54 8.89 4.02
CA GLY A 163 1.90 7.76 4.67
C GLY A 163 0.55 7.37 4.05
N ALA A 164 -0.29 8.37 3.74
CA ALA A 164 -1.59 8.14 3.09
C ALA A 164 -1.41 7.61 1.66
N ILE A 165 -0.45 8.15 0.91
CA ILE A 165 -0.10 7.72 -0.45
C ILE A 165 0.36 6.26 -0.46
N MET A 166 1.23 5.88 0.49
CA MET A 166 1.68 4.49 0.63
C MET A 166 0.51 3.52 0.86
N VAL A 167 -0.35 3.83 1.84
CA VAL A 167 -1.53 3.01 2.13
C VAL A 167 -2.46 2.92 0.93
N ALA A 168 -2.73 4.04 0.25
CA ALA A 168 -3.58 4.08 -0.92
C ALA A 168 -3.00 3.27 -2.08
N ALA A 169 -1.70 3.41 -2.38
CA ALA A 169 -1.02 2.70 -3.45
C ALA A 169 -1.07 1.17 -3.26
N TYR A 170 -0.72 0.69 -2.07
CA TYR A 170 -0.74 -0.74 -1.79
C TYR A 170 -2.16 -1.31 -1.68
N SER A 171 -3.11 -0.56 -1.11
CA SER A 171 -4.51 -0.96 -1.08
C SER A 171 -5.11 -1.05 -2.48
N TYR A 172 -4.75 -0.11 -3.37
CA TYR A 172 -5.15 -0.12 -4.78
C TYR A 172 -4.60 -1.37 -5.49
N MET A 173 -3.31 -1.65 -5.36
CA MET A 173 -2.70 -2.87 -5.93
C MET A 173 -3.40 -4.14 -5.44
N ALA A 174 -3.68 -4.24 -4.16
CA ALA A 174 -4.37 -5.38 -3.56
C ALA A 174 -5.80 -5.57 -4.07
N LEU A 175 -6.47 -4.48 -4.48
CA LEU A 175 -7.84 -4.51 -5.01
C LEU A 175 -7.91 -4.73 -6.53
N VAL A 176 -6.80 -4.60 -7.27
CA VAL A 176 -6.75 -4.79 -8.73
C VAL A 176 -7.37 -6.11 -9.17
N PRO A 177 -7.09 -7.28 -8.56
CA PRO A 177 -7.71 -8.56 -8.96
C PRO A 177 -9.23 -8.58 -8.84
N ILE A 178 -9.81 -7.70 -8.04
CA ILE A 178 -11.27 -7.57 -7.87
C ILE A 178 -11.84 -6.57 -8.88
N ILE A 179 -11.19 -5.43 -9.03
CA ILE A 179 -11.69 -4.30 -9.84
C ILE A 179 -11.51 -4.61 -11.33
N GLN A 180 -10.37 -5.17 -11.73
CA GLN A 180 -10.03 -5.41 -13.13
C GLN A 180 -11.04 -6.31 -13.87
N PRO A 181 -11.47 -7.48 -13.33
CA PRO A 181 -12.48 -8.30 -14.01
C PRO A 181 -13.83 -7.60 -14.16
N VAL A 182 -14.20 -6.76 -13.19
CA VAL A 182 -15.46 -6.00 -13.27
C VAL A 182 -15.38 -4.94 -14.37
N ALA A 183 -14.29 -4.18 -14.41
CA ALA A 183 -14.04 -3.16 -15.45
C ALA A 183 -14.00 -3.80 -16.86
N ILE A 184 -13.29 -4.91 -17.02
CA ILE A 184 -13.22 -5.64 -18.30
C ILE A 184 -14.62 -6.08 -18.74
N LYS A 185 -15.43 -6.63 -17.81
CA LYS A 185 -16.80 -7.05 -18.11
C LYS A 185 -17.72 -5.90 -18.49
N ALA A 186 -17.48 -4.71 -17.97
CA ALA A 186 -18.29 -3.53 -18.26
C ALA A 186 -18.05 -2.96 -19.68
N VAL A 187 -16.80 -3.07 -20.18
CA VAL A 187 -16.39 -2.46 -21.46
C VAL A 187 -16.21 -3.46 -22.60
N THR A 188 -16.30 -4.77 -22.35
CA THR A 188 -16.12 -5.81 -23.38
C THR A 188 -17.33 -6.74 -23.48
N THR A 189 -17.61 -7.20 -24.69
CA THR A 189 -18.63 -8.22 -24.96
C THR A 189 -18.12 -9.64 -24.65
N LYS A 190 -19.04 -10.61 -24.56
CA LYS A 190 -18.65 -12.01 -24.35
C LYS A 190 -17.81 -12.61 -25.49
N ALA A 191 -17.91 -12.05 -26.69
CA ALA A 191 -17.16 -12.50 -27.86
C ALA A 191 -15.72 -11.95 -27.89
N GLU A 192 -15.45 -10.86 -27.17
CA GLU A 192 -14.13 -10.21 -27.09
C GLU A 192 -13.30 -10.70 -25.90
N ARG A 193 -13.90 -11.50 -25.03
CA ARG A 193 -13.29 -12.15 -23.85
C ARG A 193 -12.98 -13.60 -24.16
#